data_a675c402145c9b3d9e2f29370462875a
#
_entry.id   a675c402145c9b3d9e2f29370462875a
#
_cell.length_a   1.000
_cell.length_b   1.000
_cell.length_c   1.000
_cell.angle_alpha   90.00
_cell.angle_beta   90.00
_cell.angle_gamma   90.00
#
_symmetry.space_group_name_H-M   'P 1'
#
loop_
_entity.id
_entity.type
_entity.pdbx_description
1 polymer ?
#
loop_
_entity_poly.entity_id
_entity_poly.type
_entity_poly.pdbx_seq_one_letter_code
_entity_poly.pdbx_strand_id
1 'polypeptide(L)'
;NMDSQAPNKVAEEWLRERFPEAVIKKEVTHEDSRFDFYIENKGDKIFVEVKGVTLEKDGVVLFPDAPTQRGVKHLNGLAKWVAEGNKAMALFIVQMNNVKYFTPNKKTHPEFAEVLTKAKNQGVEVIAVECEAGESTLTHGKEIDVIL
;
A
#
# COMPACT_ATOMS: atom_id res chain seq x y z
N ASN A 1 3.20 -3.47 20.11
CA ASN A 1 2.51 -2.22 19.87
C ASN A 1 3.26 -1.39 18.83
N MET A 2 2.69 -1.27 17.66
CA MET A 2 3.37 -0.64 16.53
C MET A 2 3.16 0.86 16.54
N ASP A 3 4.24 1.59 16.31
CA ASP A 3 4.16 3.00 15.98
C ASP A 3 3.32 3.16 14.71
N SER A 4 2.37 4.09 14.71
CA SER A 4 1.51 4.35 13.55
C SER A 4 2.32 4.77 12.32
N GLN A 5 3.56 5.21 12.50
CA GLN A 5 4.45 5.60 11.41
C GLN A 5 5.35 4.46 10.91
N ALA A 6 5.34 3.30 11.58
CA ALA A 6 6.19 2.20 11.19
C ALA A 6 5.93 1.70 9.77
N PRO A 7 4.66 1.56 9.32
CA PRO A 7 4.42 1.14 7.94
C PRO A 7 5.05 2.08 6.91
N ASN A 8 4.98 3.39 7.15
CA ASN A 8 5.55 4.36 6.21
C ASN A 8 7.07 4.32 6.18
N LYS A 9 7.72 4.03 7.31
CA LYS A 9 9.18 3.88 7.33
C LYS A 9 9.62 2.65 6.56
N VAL A 10 8.94 1.54 6.75
CA VAL A 10 9.22 0.31 6.01
C VAL A 10 8.96 0.52 4.52
N ALA A 11 7.86 1.17 4.18
CA ALA A 11 7.52 1.48 2.80
C ALA A 11 8.60 2.34 2.14
N GLU A 12 9.08 3.36 2.82
CA GLU A 12 10.11 4.24 2.27
C GLU A 12 11.38 3.45 1.96
N GLU A 13 11.82 2.59 2.86
CA GLU A 13 13.00 1.75 2.65
C GLU A 13 12.81 0.85 1.44
N TRP A 14 11.66 0.18 1.34
CA TRP A 14 11.35 -0.69 0.22
C TRP A 14 11.30 0.08 -1.10
N LEU A 15 10.69 1.27 -1.09
CA LEU A 15 10.60 2.11 -2.30
C LEU A 15 11.96 2.59 -2.76
N ARG A 16 12.85 2.96 -1.83
CA ARG A 16 14.19 3.43 -2.19
C ARG A 16 15.03 2.30 -2.79
N GLU A 17 14.81 1.07 -2.37
CA GLU A 17 15.49 -0.07 -2.98
C GLU A 17 14.91 -0.42 -4.34
N ARG A 18 13.60 -0.30 -4.50
CA ARG A 18 12.93 -0.56 -5.79
C ARG A 18 13.24 0.51 -6.83
N PHE A 19 13.37 1.75 -6.39
CA PHE A 19 13.63 2.90 -7.28
C PHE A 19 14.87 3.64 -6.82
N PRO A 20 16.07 3.04 -6.98
CA PRO A 20 17.28 3.59 -6.34
C PRO A 20 17.72 4.94 -6.89
N GLU A 21 17.31 5.32 -8.10
CA GLU A 21 17.71 6.59 -8.71
C GLU A 21 16.57 7.59 -8.76
N ALA A 22 15.43 7.28 -8.14
CA ALA A 22 14.25 8.13 -8.21
C ALA A 22 14.32 9.28 -7.21
N VAL A 23 13.57 10.34 -7.52
CA VAL A 23 13.25 11.38 -6.55
C VAL A 23 12.01 10.92 -5.80
N ILE A 24 12.10 10.83 -4.47
CA ILE A 24 10.99 10.38 -3.63
C ILE A 24 10.63 11.49 -2.66
N LYS A 25 9.39 11.94 -2.71
CA LYS A 25 8.87 12.97 -1.79
C LYS A 25 7.80 12.34 -0.92
N LYS A 26 7.74 12.78 0.34
CA LYS A 26 6.78 12.27 1.31
C LYS A 26 5.60 13.23 1.46
N GLU A 27 4.41 12.65 1.68
CA GLU A 27 3.21 13.40 2.06
C GLU A 27 2.89 14.52 1.07
N VAL A 28 2.59 14.13 -0.16
CA VAL A 28 2.29 15.07 -1.23
C VAL A 28 0.78 15.14 -1.44
N THR A 29 0.24 16.35 -1.41
CA THR A 29 -1.17 16.59 -1.65
C THR A 29 -1.41 16.78 -3.14
N HIS A 30 -2.42 16.12 -3.67
CA HIS A 30 -2.88 16.28 -5.04
C HIS A 30 -4.41 16.29 -5.02
N GLU A 31 -4.99 17.37 -5.50
CA GLU A 31 -6.43 17.63 -5.44
C GLU A 31 -6.90 17.55 -3.98
N ASP A 32 -7.86 16.69 -3.65
CA ASP A 32 -8.39 16.57 -2.30
C ASP A 32 -7.82 15.38 -1.53
N SER A 33 -6.74 14.78 -2.03
CA SER A 33 -6.09 13.64 -1.38
C SER A 33 -4.64 13.95 -1.06
N ARG A 34 -4.19 13.40 0.07
CA ARG A 34 -2.78 13.49 0.47
C ARG A 34 -2.22 12.07 0.42
N PHE A 35 -1.26 11.87 -0.47
CA PHE A 35 -0.64 10.56 -0.67
C PHE A 35 0.65 10.45 0.11
N ASP A 36 0.98 9.23 0.54
CA ASP A 36 2.15 9.00 1.39
C ASP A 36 3.46 9.28 0.69
N PHE A 37 3.56 8.93 -0.60
CA PHE A 37 4.77 9.18 -1.39
C PHE A 37 4.43 9.60 -2.80
N TYR A 38 5.30 10.44 -3.35
CA TYR A 38 5.30 10.81 -4.76
C TYR A 38 6.69 10.54 -5.32
N ILE A 39 6.75 9.78 -6.39
CA ILE A 39 8.02 9.30 -6.97
C ILE A 39 8.13 9.75 -8.41
N GLU A 40 9.28 10.34 -8.74
CA GLU A 40 9.63 10.58 -10.13
C GLU A 40 10.79 9.66 -10.50
N ASN A 41 10.53 8.76 -11.45
CA ASN A 41 11.50 7.75 -11.84
C ASN A 41 11.50 7.61 -13.37
N LYS A 42 12.60 8.06 -14.01
CA LYS A 42 12.78 7.92 -15.46
C LYS A 42 11.59 8.44 -16.28
N GLY A 43 11.06 9.58 -15.86
CA GLY A 43 9.93 10.21 -16.53
C GLY A 43 8.57 9.76 -16.03
N ASP A 44 8.49 8.70 -15.24
CA ASP A 44 7.22 8.26 -14.63
C ASP A 44 6.94 9.07 -13.37
N LYS A 45 5.67 9.40 -13.19
CA LYS A 45 5.17 10.07 -11.98
C LYS A 45 4.27 9.11 -11.25
N ILE A 46 4.67 8.73 -10.04
CA ILE A 46 4.03 7.64 -9.31
C ILE A 46 3.55 8.13 -7.95
N PHE A 47 2.25 8.00 -7.68
CA PHE A 47 1.73 8.18 -6.33
C PHE A 47 1.65 6.83 -5.64
N VAL A 48 2.04 6.81 -4.36
CA VAL A 48 1.99 5.61 -3.52
C VAL A 48 1.19 5.91 -2.27
N GLU A 49 0.22 5.06 -2.00
CA GLU A 49 -0.53 5.10 -0.76
C GLU A 49 -0.18 3.86 0.05
N VAL A 50 0.18 4.05 1.31
CA VAL A 50 0.63 2.98 2.20
C VAL A 50 -0.48 2.64 3.19
N LYS A 51 -0.71 1.35 3.38
CA LYS A 51 -1.65 0.85 4.39
C LYS A 51 -0.95 -0.20 5.24
N GLY A 52 -1.00 -0.04 6.56
CA GLY A 52 -0.49 -1.03 7.49
C GLY A 52 -1.50 -2.15 7.67
N VAL A 53 -1.04 -3.39 7.62
CA VAL A 53 -1.90 -4.57 7.74
C VAL A 53 -1.50 -5.31 9.00
N THR A 54 -2.45 -5.47 9.94
CA THR A 54 -2.22 -6.12 11.21
C THR A 54 -3.17 -7.29 11.48
N LEU A 55 -4.21 -7.43 10.67
CA LEU A 55 -5.22 -8.48 10.86
C LEU A 55 -4.79 -9.75 10.14
N GLU A 56 -4.73 -10.85 10.87
CA GLU A 56 -4.33 -12.13 10.33
C GLU A 56 -5.28 -13.22 10.82
N LYS A 57 -5.61 -14.15 9.93
CA LYS A 57 -6.41 -15.32 10.28
C LYS A 57 -5.89 -16.52 9.51
N ASP A 58 -5.35 -17.49 10.24
CA ASP A 58 -4.83 -18.74 9.66
C ASP A 58 -3.79 -18.50 8.56
N GLY A 59 -2.94 -17.50 8.76
CA GLY A 59 -1.87 -17.17 7.82
C GLY A 59 -2.28 -16.22 6.70
N VAL A 60 -3.56 -15.91 6.59
CA VAL A 60 -4.07 -14.96 5.60
C VAL A 60 -4.18 -13.58 6.25
N VAL A 61 -3.58 -12.57 5.62
CA VAL A 61 -3.66 -11.21 6.14
C VAL A 61 -4.69 -10.41 5.36
N LEU A 62 -5.43 -9.56 6.09
CA LEU A 62 -6.58 -8.87 5.56
C LEU A 62 -6.55 -7.38 5.89
N PHE A 63 -7.09 -6.59 4.99
CA PHE A 63 -7.31 -5.16 5.21
C PHE A 63 -8.64 -4.76 4.56
N PRO A 64 -9.45 -3.88 5.17
CA PRO A 64 -9.21 -3.23 6.44
C PRO A 64 -9.69 -4.06 7.64
N ASP A 65 -9.26 -3.68 8.84
CA ASP A 65 -9.76 -4.28 10.08
C ASP A 65 -11.07 -3.63 10.53
N ALA A 66 -11.39 -2.45 10.00
CA ALA A 66 -12.64 -1.73 10.21
C ALA A 66 -12.97 -0.96 8.93
N PRO A 67 -14.24 -0.60 8.69
CA PRO A 67 -14.61 0.16 7.49
C PRO A 67 -13.82 1.46 7.38
N THR A 68 -13.38 1.80 6.15
CA THR A 68 -12.54 2.95 5.90
C THR A 68 -12.95 3.68 4.61
N GLN A 69 -13.78 4.71 4.74
CA GLN A 69 -14.14 5.54 3.59
C GLN A 69 -12.93 6.31 3.07
N ARG A 70 -12.00 6.65 3.97
CA ARG A 70 -10.75 7.29 3.58
C ARG A 70 -9.92 6.38 2.68
N GLY A 71 -9.89 5.08 2.98
CA GLY A 71 -9.20 4.11 2.12
C GLY A 71 -9.81 4.03 0.73
N VAL A 72 -11.15 4.04 0.65
CA VAL A 72 -11.85 4.06 -0.63
C VAL A 72 -11.51 5.34 -1.42
N LYS A 73 -11.53 6.49 -0.75
CA LYS A 73 -11.18 7.76 -1.36
C LYS A 73 -9.77 7.74 -1.93
N HIS A 74 -8.81 7.22 -1.18
CA HIS A 74 -7.42 7.14 -1.63
C HIS A 74 -7.28 6.25 -2.87
N LEU A 75 -7.95 5.10 -2.89
CA LEU A 75 -7.91 4.21 -4.05
C LEU A 75 -8.51 4.86 -5.29
N ASN A 76 -9.61 5.56 -5.11
CA ASN A 76 -10.22 6.29 -6.23
C ASN A 76 -9.29 7.39 -6.75
N GLY A 77 -8.58 8.07 -5.85
CA GLY A 77 -7.59 9.07 -6.24
C GLY A 77 -6.43 8.47 -7.04
N LEU A 78 -5.94 7.31 -6.63
CA LEU A 78 -4.89 6.60 -7.36
C LEU A 78 -5.37 6.19 -8.75
N ALA A 79 -6.59 5.65 -8.85
CA ALA A 79 -7.14 5.24 -10.14
C ALA A 79 -7.33 6.44 -11.07
N LYS A 80 -7.75 7.58 -10.55
CA LYS A 80 -7.90 8.80 -11.34
C LYS A 80 -6.54 9.27 -11.87
N TRP A 81 -5.50 9.21 -11.04
CA TRP A 81 -4.15 9.58 -11.44
C TRP A 81 -3.64 8.70 -12.58
N VAL A 82 -3.92 7.40 -12.51
CA VAL A 82 -3.56 6.46 -13.59
C VAL A 82 -4.34 6.79 -14.86
N ALA A 83 -5.61 7.14 -14.74
CA ALA A 83 -6.44 7.51 -15.91
C ALA A 83 -5.89 8.76 -16.62
N GLU A 84 -5.14 9.58 -15.93
CA GLU A 84 -4.49 10.77 -16.50
C GLU A 84 -3.16 10.47 -17.18
N GLY A 85 -2.77 9.20 -17.29
CA GLY A 85 -1.56 8.78 -17.96
C GLY A 85 -0.36 8.54 -17.04
N ASN A 86 -0.57 8.52 -15.74
CA ASN A 86 0.50 8.37 -14.76
C ASN A 86 0.47 6.97 -14.12
N LYS A 87 1.29 6.76 -13.10
CA LYS A 87 1.37 5.48 -12.40
C LYS A 87 0.99 5.63 -10.93
N ALA A 88 0.53 4.55 -10.34
CA ALA A 88 0.15 4.56 -8.93
C ALA A 88 0.32 3.18 -8.31
N MET A 89 0.50 3.17 -7.00
CA MET A 89 0.69 1.95 -6.24
C MET A 89 -0.05 2.03 -4.91
N ALA A 90 -0.80 0.99 -4.59
CA ALA A 90 -1.32 0.75 -3.24
C ALA A 90 -0.40 -0.27 -2.59
N LEU A 91 0.31 0.15 -1.57
CA LEU A 91 1.36 -0.65 -0.92
C LEU A 91 0.90 -1.05 0.48
N PHE A 92 0.66 -2.34 0.65
CA PHE A 92 0.22 -2.90 1.92
C PHE A 92 1.43 -3.44 2.67
N ILE A 93 1.73 -2.82 3.81
CA ILE A 93 2.85 -3.24 4.67
C ILE A 93 2.28 -4.17 5.73
N VAL A 94 2.58 -5.45 5.58
CA VAL A 94 2.10 -6.51 6.46
C VAL A 94 3.05 -6.59 7.65
N GLN A 95 2.54 -6.23 8.84
CA GLN A 95 3.36 -6.04 10.03
C GLN A 95 3.62 -7.36 10.74
N MET A 96 3.89 -8.40 9.97
CA MET A 96 4.25 -9.74 10.44
C MET A 96 4.94 -10.48 9.30
N ASN A 97 5.54 -11.65 9.59
CA ASN A 97 6.19 -12.46 8.57
C ASN A 97 5.59 -13.85 8.51
N ASN A 98 6.04 -14.64 7.55
CA ASN A 98 5.61 -16.04 7.35
C ASN A 98 4.11 -16.16 7.13
N VAL A 99 3.52 -15.18 6.42
CA VAL A 99 2.11 -15.24 6.06
C VAL A 99 1.94 -15.89 4.69
N LYS A 100 0.71 -16.33 4.41
CA LYS A 100 0.42 -17.03 3.15
C LYS A 100 0.16 -16.07 2.00
N TYR A 101 -0.80 -15.16 2.18
CA TYR A 101 -1.14 -14.16 1.18
C TYR A 101 -1.97 -13.05 1.81
N PHE A 102 -2.13 -11.96 1.06
CA PHE A 102 -2.99 -10.83 1.41
C PHE A 102 -4.28 -10.88 0.60
N THR A 103 -5.39 -10.56 1.24
CA THR A 103 -6.67 -10.41 0.54
C THR A 103 -7.46 -9.27 1.19
N PRO A 104 -8.28 -8.53 0.42
CA PRO A 104 -9.13 -7.52 1.03
C PRO A 104 -10.20 -8.16 1.91
N ASN A 105 -10.55 -7.47 3.00
CA ASN A 105 -11.52 -7.96 3.96
C ASN A 105 -12.96 -7.65 3.51
N LYS A 106 -13.50 -8.53 2.69
CA LYS A 106 -14.81 -8.34 2.07
C LYS A 106 -15.95 -8.32 3.08
N LYS A 107 -15.79 -9.05 4.19
CA LYS A 107 -16.82 -9.06 5.25
C LYS A 107 -16.93 -7.72 5.94
N THR A 108 -15.79 -7.11 6.22
CA THR A 108 -15.74 -5.85 6.97
C THR A 108 -16.09 -4.65 6.09
N HIS A 109 -15.62 -4.63 4.85
CA HIS A 109 -15.85 -3.49 3.97
C HIS A 109 -15.88 -3.95 2.51
N PRO A 110 -17.04 -4.45 2.06
CA PRO A 110 -17.17 -4.92 0.66
C PRO A 110 -16.80 -3.88 -0.37
N GLU A 111 -17.17 -2.61 -0.15
CA GLU A 111 -16.85 -1.54 -1.08
C GLU A 111 -15.34 -1.37 -1.26
N PHE A 112 -14.57 -1.46 -0.17
CA PHE A 112 -13.11 -1.35 -0.27
C PHE A 112 -12.56 -2.45 -1.19
N ALA A 113 -13.04 -3.68 -1.03
CA ALA A 113 -12.61 -4.80 -1.86
C ALA A 113 -12.95 -4.57 -3.34
N GLU A 114 -14.15 -4.07 -3.62
CA GLU A 114 -14.57 -3.78 -4.99
C GLU A 114 -13.72 -2.67 -5.61
N VAL A 115 -13.47 -1.60 -4.87
CA VAL A 115 -12.69 -0.47 -5.34
C VAL A 115 -11.23 -0.87 -5.55
N LEU A 116 -10.69 -1.71 -4.68
CA LEU A 116 -9.32 -2.21 -4.84
C LEU A 116 -9.17 -3.03 -6.12
N THR A 117 -10.11 -3.95 -6.37
CA THR A 117 -10.11 -4.75 -7.60
C THR A 117 -10.23 -3.86 -8.83
N LYS A 118 -11.14 -2.89 -8.78
CA LYS A 118 -11.35 -1.96 -9.88
C LYS A 118 -10.09 -1.12 -10.14
N ALA A 119 -9.47 -0.61 -9.08
CA ALA A 119 -8.25 0.18 -9.22
C ALA A 119 -7.13 -0.64 -9.86
N LYS A 120 -6.96 -1.88 -9.44
CA LYS A 120 -5.96 -2.77 -10.04
C LYS A 120 -6.24 -2.98 -11.53
N ASN A 121 -7.49 -3.22 -11.89
CA ASN A 121 -7.87 -3.42 -13.29
C ASN A 121 -7.66 -2.16 -14.12
N GLN A 122 -7.67 -0.99 -13.50
CA GLN A 122 -7.42 0.29 -14.17
C GLN A 122 -5.93 0.62 -14.27
N GLY A 123 -5.06 -0.17 -13.65
CA GLY A 123 -3.61 0.01 -13.76
C GLY A 123 -2.89 0.41 -12.47
N VAL A 124 -3.60 0.50 -11.34
CA VAL A 124 -2.93 0.72 -10.06
C VAL A 124 -2.23 -0.58 -9.64
N GLU A 125 -0.94 -0.50 -9.33
CA GLU A 125 -0.24 -1.66 -8.77
C GLU A 125 -0.72 -1.90 -7.34
N VAL A 126 -1.00 -3.15 -7.01
CA VAL A 126 -1.36 -3.55 -5.65
C VAL A 126 -0.31 -4.52 -5.16
N ILE A 127 0.47 -4.09 -4.18
CA ILE A 127 1.63 -4.84 -3.69
C ILE A 127 1.51 -4.99 -2.19
N ALA A 128 1.80 -6.18 -1.67
CA ALA A 128 1.88 -6.45 -0.25
C ALA A 128 3.27 -6.95 0.09
N VAL A 129 3.85 -6.41 1.16
CA VAL A 129 5.22 -6.70 1.58
C VAL A 129 5.19 -7.08 3.07
N GLU A 130 5.79 -8.20 3.41
CA GLU A 130 5.96 -8.62 4.81
C GLU A 130 6.98 -7.73 5.50
N CYS A 131 6.90 -7.69 6.83
CA CYS A 131 7.94 -7.08 7.64
C CYS A 131 8.69 -8.16 8.39
N GLU A 132 9.98 -7.91 8.62
CA GLU A 132 10.78 -8.72 9.53
C GLU A 132 11.05 -7.87 10.77
N ALA A 133 10.84 -8.48 11.95
CA ALA A 133 11.06 -7.79 13.21
C ALA A 133 12.51 -7.92 13.63
N GLY A 134 13.20 -6.80 13.80
CA GLY A 134 14.48 -6.75 14.49
C GLY A 134 14.22 -6.50 15.97
N GLU A 135 15.27 -6.31 16.73
CA GLU A 135 15.14 -6.09 18.18
C GLU A 135 14.37 -4.83 18.53
N SER A 136 14.54 -3.78 17.76
CA SER A 136 13.91 -2.49 18.04
C SER A 136 13.24 -1.85 16.84
N THR A 137 13.36 -2.45 15.66
CA THR A 137 12.82 -1.88 14.42
C THR A 137 12.24 -2.96 13.54
N LEU A 138 11.37 -2.54 12.62
CA LEU A 138 10.89 -3.40 11.54
C LEU A 138 11.65 -3.04 10.28
N THR A 139 11.94 -4.06 9.47
CA THR A 139 12.47 -3.86 8.13
C THR A 139 11.56 -4.57 7.16
N HIS A 140 11.64 -4.20 5.88
CA HIS A 140 10.84 -4.88 4.88
C HIS A 140 11.37 -6.30 4.67
N GLY A 141 10.44 -7.22 4.44
CA GLY A 141 10.75 -8.59 4.06
C GLY A 141 10.43 -8.78 2.58
N LYS A 142 9.82 -9.90 2.26
CA LYS A 142 9.50 -10.24 0.87
C LYS A 142 8.13 -9.74 0.46
N GLU A 143 7.91 -9.60 -0.84
CA GLU A 143 6.58 -9.45 -1.39
C GLU A 143 5.80 -10.74 -1.19
N ILE A 144 4.52 -10.62 -0.92
CA ILE A 144 3.62 -11.76 -0.81
C ILE A 144 2.51 -11.64 -1.85
N ASP A 145 1.86 -12.75 -2.13
CA ASP A 145 0.79 -12.78 -3.11
C ASP A 145 -0.40 -11.95 -2.64
N VAL A 146 -1.04 -11.28 -3.59
CA VAL A 146 -2.28 -10.54 -3.39
C VAL A 146 -3.38 -11.29 -4.13
N ILE A 147 -4.39 -11.73 -3.39
CA ILE A 147 -5.54 -12.46 -3.96
C ILE A 147 -6.79 -11.60 -3.75
N LEU A 148 -7.32 -11.09 -4.85
CA LEU A 148 -8.48 -10.20 -4.80
C LEU A 148 -9.82 -10.93 -4.95
#